data_577475e518de99a44968cecc195af464
#
_entry.id   577475e518de99a44968cecc195af464
#
_cell.length_a   1.000
_cell.length_b   1.000
_cell.length_c   1.000
_cell.angle_alpha   90.00
_cell.angle_beta   90.00
_cell.angle_gamma   90.00
#
_symmetry.space_group_name_H-M   'P 1'
#
loop_
_entity.id
_entity.type
_entity.pdbx_description
1 polymer ?
#
loop_
_entity_poly.entity_id
_entity_poly.type
_entity_poly.pdbx_seq_one_letter_code
_entity_poly.pdbx_strand_id
1 'polypeptide(L)'
;ETGSLVQGGSEVGLRQKVFMVVSTMKEIFVSIFGKPFGIVLLQLLEATQFTIYLSLFAFFGGGFIGMIVALLRIYPSQRSKTGAVAYIWLFQSVPLLMLLFLFGLGIPRLFGQNVDPWIAAIGALTLYTSAYLADVWRGSIEAVPKGQWEGARSLGFGFFKTLRLVIAPQAIRNALAPTVGFMVQIIKGTSLAFIIGFHDLMNVGKRWANAPVNGTEPFVVFPLMALIYFCLCFPLSAFSKKLERKFGSVSKQDLPTAV
;
A
#
# COMPACT_ATOMS: atom_id res chain seq x y z
N GLU A 1 19.31 -38.22 -17.81
CA GLU A 1 17.82 -38.18 -17.95
C GLU A 1 17.03 -38.48 -16.65
N THR A 2 17.65 -38.47 -15.48
CA THR A 2 16.99 -38.83 -14.20
C THR A 2 16.62 -37.63 -13.32
N GLY A 3 16.83 -36.39 -13.77
CA GLY A 3 16.56 -35.17 -12.99
C GLY A 3 15.17 -34.57 -13.14
N SER A 4 14.42 -34.91 -14.18
CA SER A 4 13.13 -34.26 -14.50
C SER A 4 11.90 -34.94 -13.87
N LEU A 5 12.01 -36.17 -13.40
CA LEU A 5 10.88 -36.91 -12.83
C LEU A 5 10.65 -36.66 -11.33
N VAL A 6 11.63 -36.12 -10.60
CA VAL A 6 11.52 -35.88 -9.15
C VAL A 6 10.86 -34.50 -8.84
N GLN A 7 10.96 -33.52 -9.72
CA GLN A 7 10.33 -32.20 -9.52
C GLN A 7 8.81 -32.22 -9.75
N GLY A 8 8.29 -33.06 -10.67
CA GLY A 8 6.86 -33.17 -10.93
C GLY A 8 6.05 -33.78 -9.78
N GLY A 9 6.63 -34.66 -8.98
CA GLY A 9 5.96 -35.32 -7.87
C GLY A 9 5.70 -34.43 -6.65
N SER A 10 6.58 -33.46 -6.39
CA SER A 10 6.44 -32.54 -5.25
C SER A 10 5.39 -31.45 -5.51
N GLU A 11 5.30 -30.95 -6.74
CA GLU A 11 4.28 -29.94 -7.10
C GLU A 11 2.86 -30.54 -7.16
N VAL A 12 2.71 -31.75 -7.66
CA VAL A 12 1.42 -32.46 -7.69
C VAL A 12 0.95 -32.76 -6.25
N GLY A 13 1.85 -33.18 -5.37
CA GLY A 13 1.55 -33.42 -3.95
C GLY A 13 1.17 -32.14 -3.20
N LEU A 14 1.82 -31.01 -3.50
CA LEU A 14 1.49 -29.72 -2.90
C LEU A 14 0.12 -29.21 -3.36
N ARG A 15 -0.18 -29.30 -4.65
CA ARG A 15 -1.49 -28.94 -5.22
C ARG A 15 -2.63 -29.77 -4.63
N GLN A 16 -2.42 -31.08 -4.46
CA GLN A 16 -3.41 -31.95 -3.81
C GLN A 16 -3.64 -31.59 -2.34
N LYS A 17 -2.59 -31.31 -1.58
CA LYS A 17 -2.71 -30.87 -0.18
C LYS A 17 -3.44 -29.53 -0.07
N VAL A 18 -3.11 -28.56 -0.91
CA VAL A 18 -3.79 -27.26 -0.95
C VAL A 18 -5.26 -27.44 -1.32
N PHE A 19 -5.57 -28.26 -2.32
CA PHE A 19 -6.95 -28.55 -2.71
C PHE A 19 -7.76 -29.20 -1.58
N MET A 20 -7.14 -30.16 -0.87
CA MET A 20 -7.76 -30.84 0.27
C MET A 20 -8.04 -29.86 1.43
N VAL A 21 -7.08 -28.97 1.75
CA VAL A 21 -7.26 -27.97 2.80
C VAL A 21 -8.37 -26.99 2.42
N VAL A 22 -8.42 -26.51 1.19
CA VAL A 22 -9.46 -25.58 0.70
C VAL A 22 -10.84 -26.26 0.72
N SER A 23 -10.94 -27.53 0.31
CA SER A 23 -12.21 -28.27 0.35
C SER A 23 -12.70 -28.50 1.79
N THR A 24 -11.80 -28.86 2.71
CA THR A 24 -12.14 -29.03 4.13
C THR A 24 -12.55 -27.70 4.76
N MET A 25 -11.84 -26.61 4.49
CA MET A 25 -12.26 -25.27 4.95
C MET A 25 -13.64 -24.89 4.40
N LYS A 26 -13.92 -25.18 3.13
CA LYS A 26 -15.22 -24.92 2.52
C LYS A 26 -16.35 -25.68 3.23
N GLU A 27 -16.14 -26.94 3.56
CA GLU A 27 -17.12 -27.76 4.31
C GLU A 27 -17.34 -27.20 5.72
N ILE A 28 -16.28 -26.81 6.42
CA ILE A 28 -16.37 -26.20 7.76
C ILE A 28 -17.16 -24.88 7.71
N PHE A 29 -16.80 -23.99 6.79
CA PHE A 29 -17.51 -22.70 6.66
C PHE A 29 -18.99 -22.88 6.28
N VAL A 30 -19.28 -23.83 5.39
CA VAL A 30 -20.66 -24.16 5.01
C VAL A 30 -21.44 -24.80 6.16
N SER A 31 -20.80 -25.63 6.98
CA SER A 31 -21.46 -26.26 8.14
C SER A 31 -21.78 -25.24 9.25
N ILE A 32 -20.92 -24.23 9.45
CA ILE A 32 -21.10 -23.22 10.49
C ILE A 32 -22.09 -22.12 10.04
N PHE A 33 -21.92 -21.63 8.81
CA PHE A 33 -22.65 -20.44 8.34
C PHE A 33 -23.77 -20.73 7.33
N GLY A 34 -23.92 -21.99 6.90
CA GLY A 34 -24.90 -22.40 5.88
C GLY A 34 -24.50 -21.97 4.46
N LYS A 35 -25.24 -22.49 3.46
CA LYS A 35 -25.14 -22.05 2.07
C LYS A 35 -26.14 -20.94 1.81
N PRO A 36 -25.79 -19.88 1.02
CA PRO A 36 -24.53 -19.63 0.30
C PRO A 36 -23.48 -18.87 1.12
N PHE A 37 -23.82 -18.34 2.30
CA PHE A 37 -23.03 -17.41 3.08
C PHE A 37 -21.62 -17.92 3.42
N GLY A 38 -21.47 -19.20 3.81
CA GLY A 38 -20.18 -19.81 4.10
C GLY A 38 -19.23 -19.81 2.90
N ILE A 39 -19.77 -20.03 1.68
CA ILE A 39 -18.97 -19.99 0.44
C ILE A 39 -18.52 -18.58 0.13
N VAL A 40 -19.42 -17.61 0.25
CA VAL A 40 -19.11 -16.18 0.02
C VAL A 40 -18.01 -15.71 0.95
N LEU A 41 -18.17 -15.99 2.27
CA LEU A 41 -17.19 -15.59 3.28
C LEU A 41 -15.80 -16.18 2.99
N LEU A 42 -15.73 -17.47 2.67
CA LEU A 42 -14.47 -18.11 2.33
C LEU A 42 -13.80 -17.46 1.12
N GLN A 43 -14.53 -17.23 0.03
CA GLN A 43 -13.99 -16.62 -1.17
C GLN A 43 -13.55 -15.16 -0.96
N LEU A 44 -14.26 -14.41 -0.11
CA LEU A 44 -13.84 -13.06 0.27
C LEU A 44 -12.54 -13.09 1.07
N LEU A 45 -12.38 -14.04 2.00
CA LEU A 45 -11.14 -14.22 2.75
C LEU A 45 -9.98 -14.67 1.85
N GLU A 46 -10.22 -15.58 0.90
CA GLU A 46 -9.23 -15.97 -0.11
C GLU A 46 -8.81 -14.78 -1.00
N ALA A 47 -9.78 -13.94 -1.41
CA ALA A 47 -9.49 -12.76 -2.22
C ALA A 47 -8.74 -11.67 -1.43
N THR A 48 -8.87 -11.65 -0.11
CA THR A 48 -8.18 -10.69 0.76
C THR A 48 -6.65 -10.79 0.65
N GLN A 49 -6.10 -11.98 0.41
CA GLN A 49 -4.66 -12.15 0.21
C GLN A 49 -4.13 -11.31 -0.97
N PHE A 50 -4.90 -11.21 -2.07
CA PHE A 50 -4.50 -10.43 -3.24
C PHE A 50 -4.54 -8.92 -2.95
N THR A 51 -5.51 -8.46 -2.15
CA THR A 51 -5.55 -7.10 -1.61
C THR A 51 -4.28 -6.79 -0.80
N ILE A 52 -3.87 -7.74 0.08
CA ILE A 52 -2.66 -7.60 0.90
C ILE A 52 -1.40 -7.59 0.02
N TYR A 53 -1.26 -8.54 -0.91
CA TYR A 53 -0.10 -8.60 -1.80
C TYR A 53 0.04 -7.32 -2.63
N LEU A 54 -1.05 -6.87 -3.26
CA LEU A 54 -1.02 -5.63 -4.04
C LEU A 54 -0.63 -4.42 -3.18
N SER A 55 -1.17 -4.33 -1.96
CA SER A 55 -0.82 -3.27 -1.01
C SER A 55 0.66 -3.29 -0.63
N LEU A 56 1.22 -4.47 -0.37
CA LEU A 56 2.64 -4.63 -0.03
C LEU A 56 3.55 -4.26 -1.21
N PHE A 57 3.26 -4.76 -2.42
CA PHE A 57 4.03 -4.40 -3.61
C PHE A 57 4.01 -2.90 -3.88
N ALA A 58 2.83 -2.28 -3.79
CA ALA A 58 2.69 -0.84 -3.94
C ALA A 58 3.43 -0.05 -2.85
N PHE A 59 3.40 -0.52 -1.60
CA PHE A 59 4.07 0.12 -0.47
C PHE A 59 5.60 0.03 -0.59
N PHE A 60 6.14 -1.14 -0.84
CA PHE A 60 7.60 -1.31 -0.94
C PHE A 60 8.15 -0.69 -2.23
N GLY A 61 7.49 -0.92 -3.37
CA GLY A 61 7.88 -0.31 -4.63
C GLY A 61 7.77 1.21 -4.60
N GLY A 62 6.64 1.72 -4.12
CA GLY A 62 6.41 3.15 -3.93
C GLY A 62 7.33 3.75 -2.88
N GLY A 63 7.64 3.03 -1.80
CA GLY A 63 8.61 3.44 -0.80
C GLY A 63 10.02 3.58 -1.37
N PHE A 64 10.46 2.62 -2.18
CA PHE A 64 11.77 2.70 -2.82
C PHE A 64 11.88 3.92 -3.75
N ILE A 65 10.93 4.11 -4.67
CA ILE A 65 10.91 5.27 -5.57
C ILE A 65 10.71 6.56 -4.76
N GLY A 66 9.80 6.56 -3.79
CA GLY A 66 9.52 7.71 -2.92
C GLY A 66 10.73 8.17 -2.13
N MET A 67 11.60 7.24 -1.67
CA MET A 67 12.85 7.59 -1.00
C MET A 67 13.80 8.35 -1.95
N ILE A 68 13.94 7.88 -3.18
CA ILE A 68 14.77 8.57 -4.20
C ILE A 68 14.21 9.96 -4.45
N VAL A 69 12.90 10.10 -4.65
CA VAL A 69 12.24 11.39 -4.91
C VAL A 69 12.36 12.33 -3.69
N ALA A 70 12.21 11.83 -2.47
CA ALA A 70 12.40 12.61 -1.24
C ALA A 70 13.85 13.13 -1.13
N LEU A 71 14.84 12.29 -1.39
CA LEU A 71 16.26 12.69 -1.40
C LEU A 71 16.56 13.74 -2.47
N LEU A 72 16.03 13.60 -3.68
CA LEU A 72 16.15 14.59 -4.75
C LEU A 72 15.49 15.93 -4.35
N ARG A 73 14.39 15.88 -3.60
CA ARG A 73 13.66 17.07 -3.16
C ARG A 73 14.40 17.89 -2.11
N ILE A 74 15.18 17.24 -1.23
CA ILE A 74 15.96 17.92 -0.17
C ILE A 74 17.39 18.24 -0.60
N TYR A 75 17.88 17.63 -1.68
CA TYR A 75 19.25 17.86 -2.18
C TYR A 75 19.43 19.33 -2.58
N PRO A 76 20.60 19.96 -2.30
CA PRO A 76 20.83 21.40 -2.52
C PRO A 76 21.07 21.76 -4.00
N SER A 77 20.32 21.17 -4.93
CA SER A 77 20.33 21.47 -6.37
C SER A 77 18.94 21.92 -6.81
N GLN A 78 18.84 23.08 -7.45
CA GLN A 78 17.55 23.59 -7.92
C GLN A 78 16.92 22.68 -8.98
N ARG A 79 17.72 22.11 -9.89
CA ARG A 79 17.21 21.18 -10.93
C ARG A 79 16.60 19.94 -10.32
N SER A 80 17.27 19.32 -9.33
CA SER A 80 16.77 18.14 -8.62
C SER A 80 15.46 18.44 -7.90
N LYS A 81 15.39 19.59 -7.21
CA LYS A 81 14.19 20.04 -6.51
C LYS A 81 13.01 20.22 -7.46
N THR A 82 13.21 20.94 -8.57
CA THR A 82 12.14 21.19 -9.56
C THR A 82 11.62 19.90 -10.16
N GLY A 83 12.50 18.96 -10.54
CA GLY A 83 12.09 17.66 -11.05
C GLY A 83 11.29 16.83 -10.03
N ALA A 84 11.75 16.78 -8.77
CA ALA A 84 11.04 16.08 -7.70
C ALA A 84 9.67 16.71 -7.39
N VAL A 85 9.58 18.04 -7.40
CA VAL A 85 8.30 18.78 -7.24
C VAL A 85 7.34 18.45 -8.37
N ALA A 86 7.80 18.53 -9.62
CA ALA A 86 6.96 18.22 -10.78
C ALA A 86 6.44 16.79 -10.73
N TYR A 87 7.29 15.81 -10.35
CA TYR A 87 6.90 14.42 -10.16
C TYR A 87 5.80 14.27 -9.08
N ILE A 88 6.03 14.85 -7.90
CA ILE A 88 5.08 14.79 -6.78
C ILE A 88 3.74 15.41 -7.19
N TRP A 89 3.77 16.60 -7.78
CA TRP A 89 2.55 17.28 -8.24
C TRP A 89 1.79 16.47 -9.28
N LEU A 90 2.49 15.89 -10.24
CA LEU A 90 1.86 15.09 -11.29
C LEU A 90 1.05 13.94 -10.70
N PHE A 91 1.65 13.13 -9.83
CA PHE A 91 0.98 11.93 -9.30
C PHE A 91 0.02 12.20 -8.13
N GLN A 92 0.17 13.31 -7.41
CA GLN A 92 -0.80 13.72 -6.38
C GLN A 92 -2.02 14.44 -6.96
N SER A 93 -1.88 15.15 -8.08
CA SER A 93 -2.98 15.87 -8.70
C SER A 93 -3.91 14.98 -9.51
N VAL A 94 -3.45 13.79 -9.91
CA VAL A 94 -4.25 12.83 -10.68
C VAL A 94 -4.95 11.86 -9.72
N PRO A 95 -6.29 11.73 -9.79
CA PRO A 95 -7.01 10.74 -8.99
C PRO A 95 -6.47 9.33 -9.23
N LEU A 96 -6.32 8.53 -8.15
CA LEU A 96 -5.82 7.15 -8.25
C LEU A 96 -6.59 6.31 -9.27
N LEU A 97 -7.91 6.48 -9.34
CA LEU A 97 -8.75 5.79 -10.31
C LEU A 97 -8.32 6.07 -11.75
N MET A 98 -7.97 7.33 -12.05
CA MET A 98 -7.50 7.71 -13.40
C MET A 98 -6.14 7.12 -13.72
N LEU A 99 -5.24 7.00 -12.74
CA LEU A 99 -3.97 6.28 -12.92
C LEU A 99 -4.21 4.81 -13.23
N LEU A 100 -5.13 4.15 -12.52
CA LEU A 100 -5.50 2.76 -12.80
C LEU A 100 -6.08 2.60 -14.22
N PHE A 101 -6.95 3.50 -14.66
CA PHE A 101 -7.46 3.50 -16.04
C PHE A 101 -6.35 3.72 -17.06
N LEU A 102 -5.45 4.64 -16.80
CA LEU A 102 -4.33 4.92 -17.70
C LEU A 102 -3.44 3.69 -17.88
N PHE A 103 -3.04 3.04 -16.78
CA PHE A 103 -2.16 1.87 -16.80
C PHE A 103 -2.87 0.58 -17.24
N GLY A 104 -4.13 0.40 -16.86
CA GLY A 104 -4.87 -0.83 -17.16
C GLY A 104 -5.56 -0.83 -18.54
N LEU A 105 -5.96 0.33 -19.03
CA LEU A 105 -6.74 0.44 -20.27
C LEU A 105 -6.12 1.41 -21.28
N GLY A 106 -5.62 2.57 -20.84
CA GLY A 106 -5.14 3.62 -21.74
C GLY A 106 -3.86 3.23 -22.46
N ILE A 107 -2.77 3.03 -21.70
CA ILE A 107 -1.46 2.65 -22.25
C ILE A 107 -1.53 1.33 -23.06
N PRO A 108 -2.16 0.24 -22.56
CA PRO A 108 -2.29 -0.98 -23.34
C PRO A 108 -2.96 -0.78 -24.70
N ARG A 109 -4.02 0.01 -24.75
CA ARG A 109 -4.72 0.31 -26.03
C ARG A 109 -3.87 1.10 -27.01
N LEU A 110 -3.06 2.04 -26.53
CA LEU A 110 -2.17 2.83 -27.39
C LEU A 110 -1.11 1.95 -28.08
N PHE A 111 -0.64 0.91 -27.41
CA PHE A 111 0.37 -0.01 -27.94
C PHE A 111 -0.22 -1.29 -28.55
N GLY A 112 -1.55 -1.41 -28.60
CA GLY A 112 -2.23 -2.61 -29.14
C GLY A 112 -1.95 -3.89 -28.35
N GLN A 113 -1.60 -3.78 -27.07
CA GLN A 113 -1.23 -4.91 -26.21
C GLN A 113 -2.23 -5.08 -25.06
N ASN A 114 -2.39 -6.31 -24.61
CA ASN A 114 -3.09 -6.60 -23.36
C ASN A 114 -2.07 -6.62 -22.22
N VAL A 115 -2.30 -5.82 -21.19
CA VAL A 115 -1.47 -5.79 -19.99
C VAL A 115 -2.18 -6.56 -18.89
N ASP A 116 -1.43 -7.41 -18.19
CA ASP A 116 -1.93 -8.13 -17.03
C ASP A 116 -2.41 -7.13 -15.96
N PRO A 117 -3.62 -7.31 -15.38
CA PRO A 117 -4.15 -6.44 -14.33
C PRO A 117 -3.22 -6.27 -13.13
N TRP A 118 -2.37 -7.26 -12.82
CA TRP A 118 -1.35 -7.17 -11.78
C TRP A 118 -0.32 -6.10 -12.09
N ILE A 119 0.26 -6.14 -13.28
CA ILE A 119 1.29 -5.19 -13.72
C ILE A 119 0.72 -3.77 -13.72
N ALA A 120 -0.48 -3.61 -14.27
CA ALA A 120 -1.16 -2.32 -14.32
C ALA A 120 -1.47 -1.76 -12.93
N ALA A 121 -2.02 -2.60 -12.03
CA ALA A 121 -2.36 -2.19 -10.67
C ALA A 121 -1.11 -1.86 -9.84
N ILE A 122 -0.07 -2.72 -9.88
CA ILE A 122 1.20 -2.47 -9.20
C ILE A 122 1.84 -1.18 -9.72
N GLY A 123 1.89 -0.98 -11.03
CA GLY A 123 2.49 0.22 -11.63
C GLY A 123 1.79 1.51 -11.18
N ALA A 124 0.47 1.59 -11.33
CA ALA A 124 -0.33 2.75 -10.94
C ALA A 124 -0.21 3.05 -9.45
N LEU A 125 -0.41 2.03 -8.59
CA LEU A 125 -0.33 2.20 -7.14
C LEU A 125 1.08 2.51 -6.65
N THR A 126 2.12 1.95 -7.27
CA THR A 126 3.52 2.25 -6.93
C THR A 126 3.86 3.71 -7.20
N LEU A 127 3.48 4.25 -8.37
CA LEU A 127 3.72 5.66 -8.69
C LEU A 127 2.93 6.61 -7.78
N TYR A 128 1.66 6.30 -7.56
CA TYR A 128 0.83 7.04 -6.60
C TYR A 128 1.46 7.06 -5.20
N THR A 129 1.80 5.88 -4.67
CA THR A 129 2.39 5.70 -3.34
C THR A 129 3.72 6.43 -3.22
N SER A 130 4.56 6.38 -4.26
CA SER A 130 5.88 7.00 -4.24
C SER A 130 5.82 8.52 -4.10
N ALA A 131 4.87 9.17 -4.76
CA ALA A 131 4.68 10.61 -4.66
C ALA A 131 4.24 11.04 -3.24
N TYR A 132 3.30 10.28 -2.64
CA TYR A 132 2.83 10.57 -1.29
C TYR A 132 3.88 10.28 -0.21
N LEU A 133 4.57 9.13 -0.29
CA LEU A 133 5.64 8.81 0.66
C LEU A 133 6.83 9.75 0.54
N ALA A 134 7.17 10.19 -0.68
CA ALA A 134 8.21 11.20 -0.88
C ALA A 134 7.89 12.50 -0.14
N ASP A 135 6.65 12.95 -0.21
CA ASP A 135 6.22 14.18 0.48
C ASP A 135 6.16 14.02 2.00
N VAL A 136 5.66 12.87 2.50
CA VAL A 136 5.68 12.51 3.92
C VAL A 136 7.11 12.51 4.48
N TRP A 137 8.04 11.88 3.79
CA TRP A 137 9.42 11.78 4.26
C TRP A 137 10.17 13.08 4.14
N ARG A 138 9.94 13.86 3.08
CA ARG A 138 10.45 15.24 2.97
C ARG A 138 9.97 16.09 4.15
N GLY A 139 8.65 16.09 4.41
CA GLY A 139 8.09 16.84 5.54
C GLY A 139 8.68 16.43 6.89
N SER A 140 8.91 15.11 7.07
CA SER A 140 9.55 14.59 8.29
C SER A 140 11.00 15.03 8.45
N ILE A 141 11.74 15.16 7.36
CA ILE A 141 13.12 15.68 7.34
C ILE A 141 13.13 17.17 7.62
N GLU A 142 12.23 17.94 7.00
CA GLU A 142 12.10 19.38 7.20
C GLU A 142 11.59 19.76 8.61
N ALA A 143 10.90 18.85 9.28
CA ALA A 143 10.46 19.02 10.67
C ALA A 143 11.61 18.94 11.69
N VAL A 144 12.80 18.47 11.31
CA VAL A 144 13.96 18.47 12.19
C VAL A 144 14.45 19.90 12.37
N PRO A 145 14.65 20.36 13.63
CA PRO A 145 15.03 21.74 13.91
C PRO A 145 16.27 22.20 13.13
N LYS A 146 16.23 23.44 12.63
CA LYS A 146 17.34 24.02 11.82
C LYS A 146 18.69 24.00 12.55
N GLY A 147 18.69 24.18 13.89
CA GLY A 147 19.90 24.11 14.69
C GLY A 147 20.64 22.77 14.62
N GLN A 148 19.95 21.67 14.31
CA GLN A 148 20.59 20.37 14.06
C GLN A 148 21.42 20.38 12.75
N TRP A 149 20.91 21.03 11.74
CA TRP A 149 21.61 21.23 10.48
C TRP A 149 22.80 22.19 10.62
N GLU A 150 22.62 23.28 11.36
CA GLU A 150 23.65 24.29 11.62
C GLU A 150 24.75 23.74 12.51
N GLY A 151 24.42 23.06 13.60
CA GLY A 151 25.39 22.42 14.48
C GLY A 151 26.24 21.36 13.77
N ALA A 152 25.63 20.53 12.91
CA ALA A 152 26.39 19.58 12.12
C ALA A 152 27.35 20.24 11.13
N ARG A 153 26.93 21.34 10.51
CA ARG A 153 27.80 22.13 9.60
C ARG A 153 28.95 22.78 10.34
N SER A 154 28.73 23.31 11.54
CA SER A 154 29.77 23.89 12.40
C SER A 154 30.85 22.86 12.79
N LEU A 155 30.51 21.57 12.82
CA LEU A 155 31.44 20.46 12.99
C LEU A 155 32.12 20.02 11.67
N GLY A 156 31.92 20.74 10.56
CA GLY A 156 32.51 20.43 9.26
C GLY A 156 31.81 19.26 8.53
N PHE A 157 30.60 18.87 8.91
CA PHE A 157 29.91 17.80 8.20
C PHE A 157 29.34 18.28 6.86
N GLY A 158 29.67 17.57 5.79
CA GLY A 158 29.03 17.76 4.48
C GLY A 158 27.56 17.28 4.49
N PHE A 159 26.79 17.62 3.46
CA PHE A 159 25.36 17.36 3.34
C PHE A 159 24.97 15.89 3.64
N PHE A 160 25.59 14.91 3.00
CA PHE A 160 25.27 13.50 3.19
C PHE A 160 25.62 12.99 4.59
N LYS A 161 26.74 13.45 5.17
CA LYS A 161 27.14 13.08 6.53
C LYS A 161 26.16 13.67 7.55
N THR A 162 25.76 14.93 7.41
CA THR A 162 24.75 15.59 8.20
C THR A 162 23.41 14.84 8.10
N LEU A 163 22.96 14.57 6.86
CA LEU A 163 21.70 13.87 6.64
C LEU A 163 21.68 12.49 7.31
N ARG A 164 22.72 11.67 7.08
CA ARG A 164 22.76 10.29 7.57
C ARG A 164 22.92 10.18 9.08
N LEU A 165 23.81 10.98 9.68
CA LEU A 165 24.21 10.82 11.08
C LEU A 165 23.37 11.65 12.05
N VAL A 166 22.84 12.79 11.62
CA VAL A 166 22.15 13.73 12.50
C VAL A 166 20.67 13.80 12.19
N ILE A 167 20.31 14.00 10.92
CA ILE A 167 18.94 14.31 10.52
C ILE A 167 18.10 13.04 10.36
N ALA A 168 18.59 12.04 9.61
CA ALA A 168 17.80 10.85 9.31
C ALA A 168 17.33 10.08 10.56
N PRO A 169 18.15 9.89 11.63
CA PRO A 169 17.67 9.21 12.85
C PRO A 169 16.51 9.93 13.53
N GLN A 170 16.45 11.26 13.44
CA GLN A 170 15.37 12.08 13.98
C GLN A 170 14.17 12.07 13.03
N ALA A 171 14.40 12.29 11.72
CA ALA A 171 13.37 12.30 10.70
C ALA A 171 12.61 10.97 10.60
N ILE A 172 13.29 9.82 10.73
CA ILE A 172 12.65 8.50 10.72
C ILE A 172 11.61 8.39 11.83
N ARG A 173 11.91 8.87 13.03
CA ARG A 173 10.93 8.86 14.15
C ARG A 173 9.69 9.66 13.81
N ASN A 174 9.85 10.83 13.18
CA ASN A 174 8.74 11.67 12.74
C ASN A 174 7.95 11.05 11.58
N ALA A 175 8.64 10.29 10.70
CA ALA A 175 8.05 9.65 9.52
C ALA A 175 7.24 8.39 9.83
N LEU A 176 7.51 7.68 10.93
CA LEU A 176 6.92 6.36 11.21
C LEU A 176 5.39 6.40 11.24
N ALA A 177 4.81 7.31 12.02
CA ALA A 177 3.36 7.39 12.18
C ALA A 177 2.64 7.72 10.85
N PRO A 178 3.01 8.78 10.11
CA PRO A 178 2.36 9.09 8.83
C PRO A 178 2.61 8.01 7.76
N THR A 179 3.78 7.34 7.76
CA THR A 179 4.07 6.25 6.84
C THR A 179 3.13 5.06 7.07
N VAL A 180 2.95 4.63 8.33
CA VAL A 180 1.99 3.55 8.67
C VAL A 180 0.55 4.00 8.39
N GLY A 181 0.19 5.25 8.68
CA GLY A 181 -1.11 5.83 8.35
C GLY A 181 -1.39 5.78 6.85
N PHE A 182 -0.38 6.05 6.02
CA PHE A 182 -0.52 5.99 4.56
C PHE A 182 -0.67 4.55 4.05
N MET A 183 -0.10 3.54 4.71
CA MET A 183 -0.35 2.13 4.39
C MET A 183 -1.84 1.78 4.44
N VAL A 184 -2.59 2.33 5.40
CA VAL A 184 -4.05 2.17 5.47
C VAL A 184 -4.74 2.77 4.24
N GLN A 185 -4.26 3.91 3.74
CA GLN A 185 -4.77 4.53 2.52
C GLN A 185 -4.51 3.65 1.29
N ILE A 186 -3.33 3.02 1.21
CA ILE A 186 -3.00 2.10 0.13
C ILE A 186 -3.95 0.90 0.14
N ILE A 187 -4.16 0.24 1.29
CA ILE A 187 -5.07 -0.90 1.40
C ILE A 187 -6.48 -0.52 0.91
N LYS A 188 -6.99 0.65 1.30
CA LYS A 188 -8.28 1.13 0.79
C LYS A 188 -8.23 1.45 -0.70
N GLY A 189 -7.13 2.02 -1.18
CA GLY A 189 -6.91 2.37 -2.58
C GLY A 189 -6.89 1.17 -3.52
N THR A 190 -6.43 0.00 -3.06
CA THR A 190 -6.45 -1.23 -3.89
C THR A 190 -7.84 -1.62 -4.30
N SER A 191 -8.88 -1.28 -3.51
CA SER A 191 -10.27 -1.55 -3.85
C SER A 191 -10.70 -0.97 -5.20
N LEU A 192 -10.02 0.08 -5.71
CA LEU A 192 -10.30 0.67 -7.01
C LEU A 192 -9.77 -0.18 -8.17
N ALA A 193 -8.82 -1.09 -7.91
CA ALA A 193 -8.21 -1.92 -8.94
C ALA A 193 -9.19 -2.95 -9.56
N PHE A 194 -10.33 -3.24 -8.90
CA PHE A 194 -11.37 -4.09 -9.47
C PHE A 194 -11.82 -3.61 -10.86
N ILE A 195 -11.74 -2.30 -11.11
CA ILE A 195 -12.26 -1.67 -12.33
C ILE A 195 -11.45 -2.05 -13.58
N ILE A 196 -10.17 -2.37 -13.40
CA ILE A 196 -9.28 -2.87 -14.46
C ILE A 196 -9.25 -4.41 -14.51
N GLY A 197 -10.16 -5.08 -13.78
CA GLY A 197 -10.26 -6.54 -13.75
C GLY A 197 -9.33 -7.22 -12.72
N PHE A 198 -8.68 -6.47 -11.84
CA PHE A 198 -7.86 -7.07 -10.79
C PHE A 198 -8.72 -7.90 -9.82
N HIS A 199 -8.27 -9.12 -9.52
CA HIS A 199 -9.01 -10.08 -8.71
C HIS A 199 -8.70 -9.92 -7.23
N ASP A 200 -9.31 -8.94 -6.58
CA ASP A 200 -9.17 -8.62 -5.17
C ASP A 200 -10.48 -8.85 -4.37
N LEU A 201 -10.46 -8.52 -3.09
CA LEU A 201 -11.61 -8.56 -2.20
C LEU A 201 -12.82 -7.80 -2.80
N MET A 202 -12.59 -6.60 -3.38
CA MET A 202 -13.66 -5.78 -3.96
C MET A 202 -14.26 -6.43 -5.22
N ASN A 203 -13.43 -6.98 -6.09
CA ASN A 203 -13.86 -7.67 -7.32
C ASN A 203 -14.73 -8.89 -6.99
N VAL A 204 -14.26 -9.75 -6.08
CA VAL A 204 -14.98 -10.97 -5.68
C VAL A 204 -16.30 -10.61 -5.00
N GLY A 205 -16.28 -9.66 -4.07
CA GLY A 205 -17.49 -9.23 -3.37
C GLY A 205 -18.52 -8.62 -4.32
N LYS A 206 -18.09 -7.77 -5.26
CA LYS A 206 -18.98 -7.19 -6.27
C LYS A 206 -19.62 -8.27 -7.18
N ARG A 207 -18.86 -9.31 -7.54
CA ARG A 207 -19.42 -10.43 -8.31
C ARG A 207 -20.50 -11.18 -7.52
N TRP A 208 -20.26 -11.45 -6.24
CA TRP A 208 -21.27 -12.08 -5.39
C TRP A 208 -22.49 -11.19 -5.15
N ALA A 209 -22.29 -9.90 -4.89
CA ALA A 209 -23.40 -8.95 -4.69
C ALA A 209 -24.33 -8.81 -5.91
N ASN A 210 -23.82 -9.11 -7.12
CA ASN A 210 -24.60 -9.09 -8.36
C ASN A 210 -25.00 -10.51 -8.83
N ALA A 211 -24.71 -11.56 -8.08
CA ALA A 211 -25.09 -12.93 -8.45
C ALA A 211 -26.59 -13.13 -8.16
N PRO A 212 -27.34 -13.85 -9.01
CA PRO A 212 -28.75 -14.15 -8.80
C PRO A 212 -28.92 -15.31 -7.79
N VAL A 213 -28.36 -15.15 -6.59
CA VAL A 213 -28.38 -16.17 -5.52
C VAL A 213 -28.94 -15.53 -4.26
N ASN A 214 -30.00 -16.11 -3.71
CA ASN A 214 -30.60 -15.65 -2.46
C ASN A 214 -29.59 -15.70 -1.31
N GLY A 215 -29.53 -14.63 -0.52
CA GLY A 215 -28.58 -14.47 0.60
C GLY A 215 -27.22 -13.87 0.18
N THR A 216 -27.05 -13.43 -1.06
CA THR A 216 -25.85 -12.73 -1.54
C THR A 216 -26.15 -11.32 -2.02
N GLU A 217 -27.26 -10.77 -1.62
CA GLU A 217 -27.71 -9.42 -1.99
C GLU A 217 -26.66 -8.36 -1.55
N PRO A 218 -26.59 -7.22 -2.24
CA PRO A 218 -25.60 -6.16 -1.96
C PRO A 218 -25.59 -5.72 -0.49
N PHE A 219 -26.77 -5.66 0.16
CA PHE A 219 -26.88 -5.27 1.57
C PHE A 219 -26.31 -6.32 2.56
N VAL A 220 -26.02 -7.54 2.11
CA VAL A 220 -25.34 -8.59 2.89
C VAL A 220 -23.84 -8.59 2.58
N VAL A 221 -23.48 -8.58 1.30
CA VAL A 221 -22.10 -8.75 0.86
C VAL A 221 -21.24 -7.49 1.12
N PHE A 222 -21.75 -6.29 0.87
CA PHE A 222 -20.98 -5.06 1.10
C PHE A 222 -20.64 -4.79 2.56
N PRO A 223 -21.56 -4.97 3.55
CA PRO A 223 -21.18 -4.88 4.96
C PRO A 223 -20.13 -5.92 5.37
N LEU A 224 -20.20 -7.14 4.82
CA LEU A 224 -19.21 -8.18 5.09
C LEU A 224 -17.82 -7.79 4.57
N MET A 225 -17.75 -7.27 3.34
CA MET A 225 -16.51 -6.71 2.78
C MET A 225 -15.98 -5.55 3.62
N ALA A 226 -16.87 -4.62 4.03
CA ALA A 226 -16.52 -3.51 4.89
C ALA A 226 -15.93 -3.97 6.22
N LEU A 227 -16.48 -5.04 6.80
CA LEU A 227 -15.95 -5.65 8.02
C LEU A 227 -14.54 -6.22 7.81
N ILE A 228 -14.30 -6.91 6.69
CA ILE A 228 -12.97 -7.44 6.36
C ILE A 228 -11.96 -6.30 6.17
N TYR A 229 -12.30 -5.24 5.41
CA TYR A 229 -11.46 -4.04 5.28
C TYR A 229 -11.22 -3.36 6.63
N PHE A 230 -12.24 -3.31 7.50
CA PHE A 230 -12.09 -2.77 8.84
C PHE A 230 -11.08 -3.59 9.66
N CYS A 231 -11.20 -4.92 9.65
CA CYS A 231 -10.26 -5.82 10.35
C CYS A 231 -8.82 -5.67 9.83
N LEU A 232 -8.62 -5.40 8.53
CA LEU A 232 -7.29 -5.13 7.96
C LEU A 232 -6.75 -3.76 8.36
N CYS A 233 -7.58 -2.73 8.30
CA CYS A 233 -7.16 -1.35 8.47
C CYS A 233 -7.09 -0.92 9.94
N PHE A 234 -7.95 -1.44 10.80
CA PHE A 234 -8.03 -1.04 12.22
C PHE A 234 -6.73 -1.26 13.00
N PRO A 235 -6.07 -2.43 12.94
CA PRO A 235 -4.80 -2.65 13.64
C PRO A 235 -3.71 -1.68 13.22
N LEU A 236 -3.60 -1.42 11.90
CA LEU A 236 -2.62 -0.49 11.35
C LEU A 236 -2.91 0.95 11.77
N SER A 237 -4.18 1.36 11.75
CA SER A 237 -4.61 2.68 12.22
C SER A 237 -4.34 2.88 13.71
N ALA A 238 -4.63 1.87 14.54
CA ALA A 238 -4.35 1.90 15.97
C ALA A 238 -2.83 1.98 16.24
N PHE A 239 -2.04 1.23 15.46
CA PHE A 239 -0.58 1.25 15.56
C PHE A 239 0.00 2.60 15.12
N SER A 240 -0.49 3.19 14.02
CA SER A 240 -0.10 4.55 13.58
C SER A 240 -0.36 5.58 14.68
N LYS A 241 -1.55 5.58 15.30
CA LYS A 241 -1.88 6.47 16.42
C LYS A 241 -0.99 6.25 17.65
N LYS A 242 -0.61 5.00 17.94
CA LYS A 242 0.33 4.69 19.02
C LYS A 242 1.72 5.26 18.75
N LEU A 243 2.19 5.16 17.50
CA LEU A 243 3.46 5.76 17.07
C LEU A 243 3.42 7.29 17.16
N GLU A 244 2.33 7.91 16.72
CA GLU A 244 2.12 9.35 16.82
C GLU A 244 2.20 9.84 18.27
N ARG A 245 1.51 9.17 19.19
CA ARG A 245 1.60 9.49 20.65
C ARG A 245 3.01 9.31 21.21
N LYS A 246 3.76 8.32 20.71
CA LYS A 246 5.12 8.04 21.21
C LYS A 246 6.17 9.00 20.67
N PHE A 247 6.05 9.40 19.40
CA PHE A 247 7.07 10.19 18.69
C PHE A 247 6.61 11.60 18.32
N GLY A 248 5.31 11.89 18.33
CA GLY A 248 4.75 13.19 17.94
C GLY A 248 4.78 14.24 19.04
N SER A 249 5.26 13.93 20.25
CA SER A 249 5.25 14.83 21.41
C SER A 249 6.32 15.94 21.36
N VAL A 250 7.23 15.89 20.39
CA VAL A 250 8.34 16.88 20.30
C VAL A 250 7.87 18.24 19.73
N SER A 251 6.73 18.29 19.05
CA SER A 251 6.24 19.52 18.39
C SER A 251 5.33 20.42 19.26
N LYS A 252 4.88 19.96 20.43
CA LYS A 252 3.95 20.74 21.27
C LYS A 252 4.59 21.54 22.42
N GLN A 253 5.85 21.28 22.73
CA GLN A 253 6.54 21.94 23.86
C GLN A 253 7.39 23.16 23.48
N ASP A 254 7.58 23.46 22.20
CA ASP A 254 8.46 24.55 21.75
C ASP A 254 7.69 25.77 21.17
N LEU A 255 6.40 25.87 21.39
CA LEU A 255 5.71 27.15 21.15
C LEU A 255 5.91 28.01 22.41
N PRO A 256 6.73 29.09 22.36
CA PRO A 256 6.74 30.07 23.42
C PRO A 256 5.33 30.61 23.57
N THR A 257 4.74 30.44 24.74
CA THR A 257 3.56 31.17 25.15
C THR A 257 3.89 32.64 24.99
N ALA A 258 3.41 33.23 23.90
CA ALA A 258 3.42 34.69 23.74
C ALA A 258 2.56 35.28 24.85
N VAL A 259 3.24 35.93 25.80
CA VAL A 259 2.66 36.88 26.76
C VAL A 259 2.34 38.16 26.04
#